data_ae1d7122b2e8f4924840f20066d11511
#
_entry.id   ae1d7122b2e8f4924840f20066d11511
#
_cell.length_a   1.000
_cell.length_b   1.000
_cell.length_c   1.000
_cell.angle_alpha   90.00
_cell.angle_beta   90.00
_cell.angle_gamma   90.00
#
_symmetry.space_group_name_H-M   'P 1'
#
loop_
_entity.id
_entity.type
_entity.pdbx_description
1 polymer ?
#
loop_
_entity_poly.entity_id
_entity_poly.type
_entity_poly.pdbx_seq_one_letter_code
_entity_poly.pdbx_strand_id
1 'polypeptide(L)'
;EWKLPLIMNIETINITEIKPYENNPRKISEKAIDKVALSLKEFGWQQPIVVDEKNVIIAGHTRHKAAEKLGFREVPILKAVGLSEEKIKAYRFMDNRSHEETSWDWDLAVKEISELIDQNQIDEKLLGFDEGEFDYIKLRFQEMETDKEIKNNGADGDETVKTSNTFTNPSEDNTRFVEFSVLLTEPDRKELYNILNNIKETNNLKTFAEALMFLV
;
A
#
# COMPACT_ATOMS: atom_id res chain seq x y z
N GLU A 1 11.46 -4.86 32.85
CA GLU A 1 12.03 -6.06 32.22
C GLU A 1 11.04 -6.60 31.19
N TRP A 2 11.44 -6.59 29.93
CA TRP A 2 10.66 -7.13 28.83
C TRP A 2 10.75 -8.66 28.87
N LYS A 3 9.75 -9.31 29.49
CA LYS A 3 9.59 -10.77 29.38
C LYS A 3 8.78 -11.06 28.10
N LEU A 4 9.47 -11.10 26.96
CA LEU A 4 8.89 -11.65 25.74
C LEU A 4 8.84 -13.18 25.89
N PRO A 5 7.71 -13.83 25.56
CA PRO A 5 7.73 -15.26 25.34
C PRO A 5 8.64 -15.53 24.15
N LEU A 6 9.78 -16.18 24.41
CA LEU A 6 10.82 -16.42 23.40
C LEU A 6 10.44 -17.49 22.36
N ILE A 7 9.30 -18.16 22.51
CA ILE A 7 8.88 -19.23 21.61
C ILE A 7 7.44 -18.93 21.14
N MET A 8 7.28 -18.56 19.89
CA MET A 8 6.00 -18.51 19.22
C MET A 8 5.75 -19.87 18.55
N ASN A 9 4.75 -20.60 19.01
CA ASN A 9 4.33 -21.85 18.38
C ASN A 9 3.27 -21.55 17.32
N ILE A 10 3.60 -21.88 16.07
CA ILE A 10 2.62 -21.88 14.98
C ILE A 10 1.98 -23.27 14.98
N GLU A 11 0.67 -23.29 15.06
CA GLU A 11 -0.17 -24.49 15.04
C GLU A 11 -0.98 -24.49 13.74
N THR A 12 -1.31 -25.65 13.22
CA THR A 12 -2.26 -25.79 12.11
C THR A 12 -3.57 -26.31 12.69
N ILE A 13 -4.66 -25.58 12.45
CA ILE A 13 -6.00 -25.99 12.92
C ILE A 13 -7.02 -25.92 11.81
N ASN A 14 -8.16 -26.58 12.00
CA ASN A 14 -9.26 -26.50 11.05
C ASN A 14 -9.80 -25.06 11.02
N ILE A 15 -10.02 -24.51 9.82
CA ILE A 15 -10.49 -23.13 9.64
C ILE A 15 -11.83 -22.88 10.33
N THR A 16 -12.68 -23.91 10.45
CA THR A 16 -13.99 -23.83 11.15
C THR A 16 -13.88 -23.65 12.67
N GLU A 17 -12.71 -23.92 13.25
CA GLU A 17 -12.45 -23.71 14.67
C GLU A 17 -12.12 -22.26 15.00
N ILE A 18 -11.79 -21.46 13.97
CA ILE A 18 -11.45 -20.04 14.12
C ILE A 18 -12.73 -19.23 14.14
N LYS A 19 -12.82 -18.30 15.10
CA LYS A 19 -13.96 -17.41 15.26
C LYS A 19 -13.58 -15.99 14.87
N PRO A 20 -14.23 -15.40 13.87
CA PRO A 20 -14.10 -13.96 13.62
C PRO A 20 -14.50 -13.15 14.86
N TYR A 21 -13.80 -12.04 15.10
CA TYR A 21 -14.19 -11.13 16.17
C TYR A 21 -15.40 -10.30 15.73
N GLU A 22 -16.54 -10.48 16.39
CA GLU A 22 -17.84 -9.87 16.00
C GLU A 22 -17.80 -8.34 15.98
N ASN A 23 -17.08 -7.74 16.93
CA ASN A 23 -16.96 -6.28 17.04
C ASN A 23 -15.75 -5.72 16.28
N ASN A 24 -15.35 -6.34 15.17
CA ASN A 24 -14.24 -5.84 14.35
C ASN A 24 -14.63 -4.50 13.72
N PRO A 25 -13.95 -3.38 14.07
CA PRO A 25 -14.29 -2.06 13.52
C PRO A 25 -13.89 -1.91 12.04
N ARG A 26 -13.02 -2.78 11.52
CA ARG A 26 -12.56 -2.70 10.12
C ARG A 26 -13.55 -3.34 9.17
N LYS A 27 -13.93 -2.57 8.14
CA LYS A 27 -14.68 -3.06 6.98
C LYS A 27 -13.69 -3.67 6.00
N ILE A 28 -13.87 -4.96 5.68
CA ILE A 28 -13.01 -5.68 4.75
C ILE A 28 -13.74 -5.74 3.41
N SER A 29 -13.15 -5.12 2.38
CA SER A 29 -13.71 -5.14 1.02
C SER A 29 -13.40 -6.46 0.31
N GLU A 30 -14.23 -6.84 -0.67
CA GLU A 30 -13.96 -8.00 -1.53
C GLU A 30 -12.62 -7.86 -2.25
N LYS A 31 -12.28 -6.66 -2.72
CA LYS A 31 -10.99 -6.35 -3.34
C LYS A 31 -9.79 -6.70 -2.42
N ALA A 32 -9.90 -6.37 -1.13
CA ALA A 32 -8.85 -6.73 -0.17
C ALA A 32 -8.75 -8.24 0.05
N ILE A 33 -9.90 -8.95 0.06
CA ILE A 33 -9.93 -10.41 0.13
C ILE A 33 -9.28 -11.02 -1.09
N ASP A 34 -9.57 -10.52 -2.29
CA ASP A 34 -9.02 -11.01 -3.54
C ASP A 34 -7.50 -10.81 -3.64
N LYS A 35 -6.98 -9.65 -3.26
CA LYS A 35 -5.54 -9.40 -3.18
C LYS A 35 -4.85 -10.39 -2.24
N VAL A 36 -5.41 -10.62 -1.06
CA VAL A 36 -4.84 -11.58 -0.09
C VAL A 36 -4.99 -13.02 -0.58
N ALA A 37 -6.10 -13.38 -1.23
CA ALA A 37 -6.30 -14.70 -1.81
C ALA A 37 -5.27 -14.98 -2.93
N LEU A 38 -5.01 -14.00 -3.79
CA LEU A 38 -3.98 -14.09 -4.81
C LEU A 38 -2.58 -14.30 -4.18
N SER A 39 -2.26 -13.53 -3.15
CA SER A 39 -1.01 -13.67 -2.39
C SER A 39 -0.87 -15.05 -1.76
N LEU A 40 -1.92 -15.57 -1.12
CA LEU A 40 -1.90 -16.92 -0.54
C LEU A 40 -1.74 -18.03 -1.59
N LYS A 41 -2.32 -17.85 -2.77
CA LYS A 41 -2.22 -18.79 -3.87
C LYS A 41 -0.81 -18.85 -4.46
N GLU A 42 -0.17 -17.69 -4.60
CA GLU A 42 1.13 -17.56 -5.25
C GLU A 42 2.30 -17.83 -4.29
N PHE A 43 2.26 -17.20 -3.13
CA PHE A 43 3.38 -17.24 -2.18
C PHE A 43 3.15 -18.21 -1.02
N GLY A 44 1.95 -18.80 -0.90
CA GLY A 44 1.58 -19.62 0.25
C GLY A 44 1.42 -18.79 1.54
N TRP A 45 1.40 -19.50 2.65
CA TRP A 45 1.26 -18.89 3.98
C TRP A 45 2.61 -18.35 4.47
N GLN A 46 2.80 -17.03 4.43
CA GLN A 46 3.99 -16.36 4.96
C GLN A 46 3.74 -15.78 6.37
N GLN A 47 2.47 -15.53 6.72
CA GLN A 47 2.08 -14.99 8.03
C GLN A 47 0.87 -15.75 8.57
N PRO A 48 0.90 -16.28 9.81
CA PRO A 48 -0.22 -16.98 10.42
C PRO A 48 -1.36 -16.01 10.80
N ILE A 49 -2.53 -16.57 11.07
CA ILE A 49 -3.63 -15.84 11.72
C ILE A 49 -3.36 -15.80 13.22
N VAL A 50 -3.39 -14.62 13.83
CA VAL A 50 -3.20 -14.49 15.28
C VAL A 50 -4.57 -14.61 15.96
N VAL A 51 -4.68 -15.55 16.91
CA VAL A 51 -5.91 -15.81 17.66
C VAL A 51 -5.64 -15.77 19.18
N ASP A 52 -6.69 -15.56 19.98
CA ASP A 52 -6.63 -15.73 21.41
C ASP A 52 -6.77 -17.22 21.85
N GLU A 53 -6.78 -17.47 23.15
CA GLU A 53 -6.93 -18.83 23.71
C GLU A 53 -8.25 -19.51 23.36
N LYS A 54 -9.28 -18.72 22.98
CA LYS A 54 -10.63 -19.19 22.57
C LYS A 54 -10.75 -19.31 21.03
N ASN A 55 -9.64 -19.20 20.30
CA ASN A 55 -9.55 -19.17 18.84
C ASN A 55 -10.29 -17.98 18.20
N VAL A 56 -10.48 -16.86 18.90
CA VAL A 56 -11.05 -15.63 18.32
C VAL A 56 -9.94 -14.81 17.68
N ILE A 57 -10.15 -14.37 16.44
CA ILE A 57 -9.15 -13.64 15.67
C ILE A 57 -8.76 -12.32 16.37
N ILE A 58 -7.47 -12.12 16.55
CA ILE A 58 -6.86 -10.87 16.97
C ILE A 58 -6.37 -10.09 15.72
N ALA A 59 -5.56 -10.73 14.86
CA ALA A 59 -5.06 -10.17 13.61
C ALA A 59 -5.19 -11.19 12.47
N GLY A 60 -5.49 -10.73 11.25
CA GLY A 60 -5.58 -11.59 10.06
C GLY A 60 -6.99 -11.93 9.60
N HIS A 61 -8.01 -11.13 9.93
CA HIS A 61 -9.40 -11.35 9.45
C HIS A 61 -9.50 -11.44 7.92
N THR A 62 -8.73 -10.64 7.18
CA THR A 62 -8.70 -10.69 5.70
C THR A 62 -8.11 -12.01 5.21
N ARG A 63 -7.03 -12.49 5.88
CA ARG A 63 -6.43 -13.80 5.57
C ARG A 63 -7.39 -14.96 5.83
N HIS A 64 -8.13 -14.92 6.93
CA HIS A 64 -9.16 -15.90 7.24
C HIS A 64 -10.21 -15.96 6.11
N LYS A 65 -10.78 -14.82 5.72
CA LYS A 65 -11.77 -14.75 4.63
C LYS A 65 -11.20 -15.19 3.28
N ALA A 66 -9.96 -14.83 2.98
CA ALA A 66 -9.28 -15.26 1.76
C ALA A 66 -9.06 -16.78 1.75
N ALA A 67 -8.69 -17.36 2.88
CA ALA A 67 -8.54 -18.80 3.04
C ALA A 67 -9.88 -19.56 2.88
N GLU A 68 -10.97 -19.03 3.45
CA GLU A 68 -12.32 -19.56 3.21
C GLU A 68 -12.70 -19.51 1.74
N LYS A 69 -12.45 -18.38 1.05
CA LYS A 69 -12.71 -18.21 -0.39
C LYS A 69 -11.93 -19.20 -1.24
N LEU A 70 -10.70 -19.52 -0.84
CA LEU A 70 -9.84 -20.50 -1.53
C LEU A 70 -10.14 -21.96 -1.15
N GLY A 71 -11.02 -22.19 -0.16
CA GLY A 71 -11.42 -23.53 0.28
C GLY A 71 -10.37 -24.24 1.13
N PHE A 72 -9.49 -23.51 1.79
CA PHE A 72 -8.57 -24.11 2.76
C PHE A 72 -9.34 -24.76 3.90
N ARG A 73 -8.97 -26.01 4.24
CA ARG A 73 -9.54 -26.72 5.38
C ARG A 73 -8.76 -26.46 6.66
N GLU A 74 -7.47 -26.32 6.53
CA GLU A 74 -6.52 -26.10 7.62
C GLU A 74 -5.71 -24.84 7.36
N VAL A 75 -5.42 -24.08 8.40
CA VAL A 75 -4.69 -22.82 8.31
C VAL A 75 -3.72 -22.68 9.48
N PRO A 76 -2.55 -22.02 9.28
CA PRO A 76 -1.63 -21.76 10.35
C PRO A 76 -2.12 -20.64 11.25
N ILE A 77 -2.07 -20.87 12.54
CA ILE A 77 -2.38 -19.89 13.57
C ILE A 77 -1.21 -19.66 14.51
N LEU A 78 -1.18 -18.47 15.10
CA LEU A 78 -0.36 -18.13 16.25
C LEU A 78 -1.30 -17.83 17.41
N LYS A 79 -1.20 -18.60 18.50
CA LYS A 79 -2.01 -18.40 19.68
C LYS A 79 -1.36 -17.40 20.64
N ALA A 80 -2.03 -16.26 20.86
CA ALA A 80 -1.58 -15.27 21.85
C ALA A 80 -2.02 -15.74 23.27
N VAL A 81 -1.08 -16.23 24.04
CA VAL A 81 -1.30 -16.77 25.37
C VAL A 81 -0.92 -15.77 26.45
N GLY A 82 -1.68 -15.75 27.55
CA GLY A 82 -1.34 -14.93 28.73
C GLY A 82 -1.67 -13.44 28.61
N LEU A 83 -2.45 -13.04 27.62
CA LEU A 83 -2.97 -11.69 27.50
C LEU A 83 -4.34 -11.56 28.14
N SER A 84 -4.58 -10.50 28.93
CA SER A 84 -5.92 -10.18 29.42
C SER A 84 -6.83 -9.74 28.25
N GLU A 85 -8.16 -9.79 28.46
CA GLU A 85 -9.13 -9.40 27.43
C GLU A 85 -8.94 -7.92 26.99
N GLU A 86 -8.57 -7.04 27.92
CA GLU A 86 -8.29 -5.62 27.64
C GLU A 86 -7.03 -5.48 26.75
N LYS A 87 -5.98 -6.25 27.03
CA LYS A 87 -4.77 -6.25 26.23
C LYS A 87 -5.01 -6.80 24.82
N ILE A 88 -5.84 -7.83 24.70
CA ILE A 88 -6.25 -8.39 23.41
C ILE A 88 -7.03 -7.35 22.59
N LYS A 89 -7.97 -6.63 23.21
CA LYS A 89 -8.68 -5.53 22.55
C LYS A 89 -7.75 -4.41 22.12
N ALA A 90 -6.85 -3.98 23.01
CA ALA A 90 -5.85 -2.94 22.68
C ALA A 90 -4.92 -3.37 21.54
N TYR A 91 -4.49 -4.64 21.52
CA TYR A 91 -3.64 -5.16 20.47
C TYR A 91 -4.33 -5.17 19.09
N ARG A 92 -5.63 -5.51 19.03
CA ARG A 92 -6.41 -5.39 17.78
C ARG A 92 -6.37 -3.98 17.18
N PHE A 93 -6.49 -2.95 18.03
CA PHE A 93 -6.37 -1.57 17.56
C PHE A 93 -4.95 -1.21 17.15
N MET A 94 -3.95 -1.57 17.98
CA MET A 94 -2.55 -1.27 17.70
C MET A 94 -2.08 -1.88 16.38
N ASP A 95 -2.38 -3.15 16.14
CA ASP A 95 -2.05 -3.86 14.90
C ASP A 95 -2.61 -3.14 13.66
N ASN A 96 -3.87 -2.70 13.73
CA ASN A 96 -4.49 -1.97 12.63
C ASN A 96 -3.90 -0.57 12.43
N ARG A 97 -3.66 0.19 13.52
CA ARG A 97 -3.18 1.57 13.45
C ARG A 97 -1.73 1.67 13.00
N SER A 98 -0.88 0.73 13.41
CA SER A 98 0.54 0.74 13.05
C SER A 98 0.77 0.68 11.53
N HIS A 99 -0.12 0.04 10.78
CA HIS A 99 -0.03 -0.01 9.31
C HIS A 99 -0.44 1.31 8.64
N GLU A 100 -1.22 2.15 9.33
CA GLU A 100 -1.67 3.45 8.80
C GLU A 100 -0.63 4.56 8.96
N GLU A 101 0.38 4.36 9.81
CA GLU A 101 1.45 5.34 10.07
C GLU A 101 2.67 5.17 9.15
N THR A 102 2.60 4.30 8.16
CA THR A 102 3.68 4.07 7.19
C THR A 102 3.30 4.62 5.82
N SER A 103 4.30 5.09 5.08
CA SER A 103 4.16 5.55 3.70
C SER A 103 5.20 4.89 2.80
N TRP A 104 4.93 4.90 1.50
CA TRP A 104 5.88 4.40 0.50
C TRP A 104 6.96 5.43 0.20
N ASP A 105 8.20 4.99 0.12
CA ASP A 105 9.22 5.69 -0.67
C ASP A 105 8.98 5.33 -2.14
N TRP A 106 8.25 6.21 -2.84
CA TRP A 106 7.82 5.93 -4.21
C TRP A 106 8.97 5.85 -5.20
N ASP A 107 10.06 6.61 -5.02
CA ASP A 107 11.20 6.56 -5.93
C ASP A 107 11.93 5.21 -5.84
N LEU A 108 12.08 4.69 -4.62
CA LEU A 108 12.63 3.36 -4.41
C LEU A 108 11.66 2.26 -4.88
N ALA A 109 10.37 2.37 -4.55
CA ALA A 109 9.36 1.40 -4.94
C ALA A 109 9.23 1.29 -6.47
N VAL A 110 9.18 2.42 -7.18
CA VAL A 110 9.11 2.46 -8.64
C VAL A 110 10.31 1.76 -9.27
N LYS A 111 11.51 2.01 -8.76
CA LYS A 111 12.73 1.36 -9.26
C LYS A 111 12.66 -0.17 -9.11
N GLU A 112 12.36 -0.67 -7.91
CA GLU A 112 12.29 -2.10 -7.64
C GLU A 112 11.18 -2.80 -8.45
N ILE A 113 10.00 -2.17 -8.53
CA ILE A 113 8.86 -2.70 -9.29
C ILE A 113 9.21 -2.78 -10.77
N SER A 114 9.85 -1.75 -11.33
CA SER A 114 10.22 -1.72 -12.74
C SER A 114 11.26 -2.80 -13.08
N GLU A 115 12.23 -3.03 -12.20
CA GLU A 115 13.21 -4.11 -12.38
C GLU A 115 12.53 -5.49 -12.41
N LEU A 116 11.49 -5.71 -11.58
CA LEU A 116 10.73 -6.96 -11.54
C LEU A 116 9.90 -7.19 -12.81
N ILE A 117 9.34 -6.11 -13.39
CA ILE A 117 8.49 -6.19 -14.59
C ILE A 117 9.32 -6.31 -15.85
N ASP A 118 10.36 -5.51 -16.03
CA ASP A 118 11.23 -5.51 -17.21
C ASP A 118 11.89 -6.88 -17.42
N GLN A 119 12.17 -7.60 -16.36
CA GLN A 119 12.73 -8.94 -16.41
C GLN A 119 11.67 -10.02 -16.64
N ASN A 120 10.40 -9.67 -16.82
CA ASN A 120 9.25 -10.61 -16.92
C ASN A 120 9.22 -11.67 -15.80
N GLN A 121 9.69 -11.31 -14.61
CA GLN A 121 9.82 -12.25 -13.50
C GLN A 121 8.52 -12.42 -12.73
N ILE A 122 7.65 -11.39 -12.74
CA ILE A 122 6.44 -11.35 -11.92
C ILE A 122 5.27 -10.73 -12.71
N ASP A 123 4.08 -11.32 -12.55
CA ASP A 123 2.82 -10.72 -13.02
C ASP A 123 2.52 -9.46 -12.20
N GLU A 124 2.24 -8.34 -12.87
CA GLU A 124 1.89 -7.05 -12.26
C GLU A 124 0.83 -7.16 -11.16
N LYS A 125 -0.14 -8.08 -11.34
CA LYS A 125 -1.23 -8.32 -10.38
C LYS A 125 -0.73 -8.81 -9.02
N LEU A 126 0.42 -9.46 -8.96
CA LEU A 126 1.01 -9.99 -7.74
C LEU A 126 1.61 -8.90 -6.85
N LEU A 127 1.88 -7.72 -7.41
CA LEU A 127 2.37 -6.56 -6.67
C LEU A 127 1.29 -5.91 -5.81
N GLY A 128 0.01 -6.24 -6.06
CA GLY A 128 -1.11 -5.79 -5.24
C GLY A 128 -1.54 -4.33 -5.45
N PHE A 129 -0.94 -3.61 -6.39
CA PHE A 129 -1.37 -2.27 -6.78
C PHE A 129 -2.64 -2.34 -7.64
N ASP A 130 -3.43 -1.28 -7.66
CA ASP A 130 -4.53 -1.17 -8.60
C ASP A 130 -4.09 -0.48 -9.91
N GLU A 131 -4.96 -0.49 -10.92
CA GLU A 131 -4.62 0.05 -12.24
C GLU A 131 -4.13 1.50 -12.19
N GLY A 132 -4.79 2.35 -11.38
CA GLY A 132 -4.39 3.77 -11.28
C GLY A 132 -3.07 3.96 -10.54
N GLU A 133 -2.80 3.15 -9.50
CA GLU A 133 -1.50 3.13 -8.82
C GLU A 133 -0.40 2.65 -9.77
N PHE A 134 -0.73 1.66 -10.60
CA PHE A 134 0.20 1.09 -11.57
C PHE A 134 0.55 2.07 -12.70
N ASP A 135 -0.43 2.81 -13.21
CA ASP A 135 -0.21 3.86 -14.20
C ASP A 135 0.69 4.98 -13.64
N TYR A 136 0.50 5.35 -12.36
CA TYR A 136 1.39 6.28 -11.68
C TYR A 136 2.83 5.75 -11.59
N ILE A 137 3.02 4.48 -11.25
CA ILE A 137 4.34 3.83 -11.19
C ILE A 137 5.01 3.87 -12.56
N LYS A 138 4.31 3.51 -13.64
CA LYS A 138 4.83 3.55 -15.01
C LYS A 138 5.25 4.95 -15.43
N LEU A 139 4.42 5.95 -15.13
CA LEU A 139 4.72 7.34 -15.44
C LEU A 139 5.98 7.82 -14.71
N ARG A 140 6.08 7.55 -13.40
CA ARG A 140 7.25 7.93 -12.61
C ARG A 140 8.53 7.26 -13.11
N PHE A 141 8.45 6.01 -13.51
CA PHE A 141 9.60 5.29 -14.08
C PHE A 141 10.10 5.97 -15.38
N GLN A 142 9.19 6.34 -16.29
CA GLN A 142 9.54 7.06 -17.50
C GLN A 142 10.22 8.41 -17.22
N GLU A 143 9.73 9.16 -16.23
CA GLU A 143 10.35 10.42 -15.79
C GLU A 143 11.78 10.17 -15.28
N MET A 144 11.99 9.16 -14.45
CA MET A 144 13.32 8.82 -13.91
C MET A 144 14.31 8.38 -14.98
N GLU A 145 13.88 7.66 -16.01
CA GLU A 145 14.72 7.25 -17.14
C GLU A 145 15.09 8.46 -18.01
N THR A 146 14.13 9.35 -18.30
CA THR A 146 14.38 10.59 -19.07
C THR A 146 15.39 11.49 -18.36
N ASP A 147 15.29 11.63 -17.03
CA ASP A 147 16.25 12.43 -16.24
C ASP A 147 17.67 11.83 -16.26
N LYS A 148 17.79 10.50 -16.29
CA LYS A 148 19.10 9.83 -16.43
C LYS A 148 19.72 10.06 -17.81
N GLU A 149 18.92 9.98 -18.87
CA GLU A 149 19.40 10.23 -20.24
C GLU A 149 19.87 11.67 -20.43
N ILE A 150 19.15 12.65 -19.87
CA ILE A 150 19.54 14.07 -19.90
C ILE A 150 20.87 14.27 -19.16
N LYS A 151 21.05 13.67 -17.99
CA LYS A 151 22.31 13.77 -17.22
C LYS A 151 23.49 13.09 -17.90
N ASN A 152 23.27 11.99 -18.61
CA ASN A 152 24.32 11.25 -19.29
C ASN A 152 24.75 11.91 -20.64
N ASN A 153 23.85 12.64 -21.29
CA ASN A 153 24.14 13.32 -22.57
C ASN A 153 24.61 14.75 -22.39
N GLY A 154 24.72 15.27 -21.16
CA GLY A 154 25.09 16.65 -20.85
C GLY A 154 26.54 16.87 -20.40
N ALA A 155 27.51 16.22 -21.03
CA ALA A 155 28.92 16.55 -20.86
C ALA A 155 29.35 17.49 -21.97
N ASP A 156 29.13 18.76 -21.82
CA ASP A 156 29.73 20.01 -22.31
C ASP A 156 28.67 21.00 -22.77
N GLY A 157 28.51 22.08 -21.99
CA GLY A 157 27.72 23.24 -22.41
C GLY A 157 26.84 23.81 -21.31
N ASP A 158 27.37 24.83 -20.71
CA ASP A 158 26.67 25.79 -19.85
C ASP A 158 25.39 26.32 -20.53
N GLU A 159 24.23 25.77 -20.11
CA GLU A 159 22.95 26.49 -20.14
C GLU A 159 21.93 25.80 -19.21
N THR A 160 21.59 26.52 -18.16
CA THR A 160 20.62 26.15 -17.16
C THR A 160 19.21 26.05 -17.73
N VAL A 161 18.78 24.88 -18.15
CA VAL A 161 17.36 24.56 -18.26
C VAL A 161 16.96 23.86 -16.96
N LYS A 162 16.45 24.65 -16.04
CA LYS A 162 15.83 24.13 -14.81
C LYS A 162 14.48 23.52 -15.16
N THR A 163 14.45 22.23 -15.48
CA THR A 163 13.23 21.43 -15.34
C THR A 163 13.20 20.90 -13.90
N SER A 164 12.63 21.70 -13.02
CA SER A 164 12.46 21.36 -11.61
C SER A 164 11.15 20.60 -11.40
N ASN A 165 11.23 19.28 -11.41
CA ASN A 165 10.25 18.43 -10.70
C ASN A 165 11.01 17.51 -9.71
N THR A 166 11.97 18.06 -9.02
CA THR A 166 12.57 17.43 -7.87
C THR A 166 11.76 17.87 -6.63
N PHE A 167 11.12 16.95 -5.97
CA PHE A 167 10.85 17.08 -4.54
C PHE A 167 12.20 17.07 -3.82
N THR A 168 12.93 18.16 -3.90
CA THR A 168 14.10 18.38 -3.05
C THR A 168 13.59 18.68 -1.65
N ASN A 169 14.16 18.00 -0.67
CA ASN A 169 14.08 18.43 0.72
C ASN A 169 14.30 19.95 0.78
N PRO A 170 13.47 20.70 1.52
CA PRO A 170 13.53 22.16 1.52
C PRO A 170 14.83 22.63 2.19
N SER A 171 15.82 22.95 1.37
CA SER A 171 16.91 23.80 1.78
C SER A 171 16.51 25.25 1.50
N GLU A 172 16.22 25.99 2.55
CA GLU A 172 16.32 27.46 2.69
C GLU A 172 15.39 28.39 1.88
N ASP A 173 14.44 27.90 1.10
CA ASP A 173 13.41 28.79 0.55
C ASP A 173 12.08 28.53 1.26
N ASN A 174 11.46 29.62 1.76
CA ASN A 174 10.34 29.64 2.72
C ASN A 174 8.99 29.15 2.17
N THR A 175 8.99 28.31 1.14
CA THR A 175 7.79 27.63 0.59
C THR A 175 7.53 26.34 1.36
N ARG A 176 6.66 26.42 2.37
CA ARG A 176 6.10 25.25 3.03
C ARG A 176 5.17 24.54 2.07
N PHE A 177 5.56 23.35 1.62
CA PHE A 177 4.60 22.43 1.00
C PHE A 177 3.68 21.89 2.09
N VAL A 178 2.38 22.05 1.90
CA VAL A 178 1.35 21.48 2.76
C VAL A 178 0.68 20.36 1.99
N GLU A 179 0.72 19.15 2.54
CA GLU A 179 -0.04 18.04 1.99
C GLU A 179 -1.53 18.32 2.18
N PHE A 180 -2.28 18.30 1.09
CA PHE A 180 -3.74 18.43 1.09
C PHE A 180 -4.36 17.12 0.65
N SER A 181 -5.01 16.40 1.55
CA SER A 181 -5.74 15.18 1.24
C SER A 181 -7.24 15.39 1.33
N VAL A 182 -7.96 14.95 0.30
CA VAL A 182 -9.42 14.96 0.23
C VAL A 182 -9.94 13.54 0.14
N LEU A 183 -10.89 13.19 1.00
CA LEU A 183 -11.62 11.94 0.90
C LEU A 183 -12.75 12.11 -0.11
N LEU A 184 -12.62 11.46 -1.25
CA LEU A 184 -13.62 11.44 -2.31
C LEU A 184 -14.22 10.04 -2.44
N THR A 185 -15.48 9.97 -2.88
CA THR A 185 -16.04 8.70 -3.36
C THR A 185 -15.36 8.32 -4.69
N GLU A 186 -15.41 7.05 -5.06
CA GLU A 186 -14.78 6.60 -6.31
C GLU A 186 -15.38 7.28 -7.57
N PRO A 187 -16.70 7.54 -7.67
CA PRO A 187 -17.26 8.35 -8.74
C PRO A 187 -16.72 9.79 -8.75
N ASP A 188 -16.70 10.46 -7.59
CA ASP A 188 -16.26 11.84 -7.48
C ASP A 188 -14.77 11.99 -7.83
N ARG A 189 -13.95 11.00 -7.47
CA ARG A 189 -12.53 10.96 -7.85
C ARG A 189 -12.34 10.90 -9.36
N LYS A 190 -13.10 10.04 -10.04
CA LYS A 190 -13.07 9.94 -11.52
C LYS A 190 -13.51 11.22 -12.17
N GLU A 191 -14.57 11.84 -11.66
CA GLU A 191 -15.07 13.12 -12.16
C GLU A 191 -14.05 14.24 -11.98
N LEU A 192 -13.46 14.37 -10.79
CA LEU A 192 -12.40 15.34 -10.51
C LEU A 192 -11.18 15.12 -11.41
N TYR A 193 -10.75 13.88 -11.60
CA TYR A 193 -9.66 13.54 -12.49
C TYR A 193 -9.93 13.98 -13.94
N ASN A 194 -11.14 13.71 -14.45
CA ASN A 194 -11.53 14.12 -15.80
C ASN A 194 -11.58 15.65 -15.96
N ILE A 195 -12.08 16.34 -14.93
CA ILE A 195 -12.11 17.82 -14.92
C ILE A 195 -10.69 18.39 -14.95
N LEU A 196 -9.81 17.90 -14.08
CA LEU A 196 -8.42 18.35 -14.01
C LEU A 196 -7.64 18.05 -15.29
N ASN A 197 -7.85 16.89 -15.90
CA ASN A 197 -7.27 16.54 -17.21
C ASN A 197 -7.72 17.51 -18.30
N ASN A 198 -9.01 17.78 -18.37
CA ASN A 198 -9.56 18.70 -19.36
C ASN A 198 -8.98 20.12 -19.20
N ILE A 199 -8.89 20.61 -17.97
CA ILE A 199 -8.29 21.92 -17.68
C ILE A 199 -6.80 21.93 -18.05
N LYS A 200 -6.07 20.87 -17.71
CA LYS A 200 -4.66 20.71 -18.04
C LYS A 200 -4.41 20.76 -19.56
N GLU A 201 -5.19 20.00 -20.32
CA GLU A 201 -5.08 19.96 -21.79
C GLU A 201 -5.48 21.29 -22.44
N THR A 202 -6.62 21.86 -21.99
CA THR A 202 -7.16 23.11 -22.57
C THR A 202 -6.23 24.31 -22.34
N ASN A 203 -5.55 24.35 -21.19
CA ASN A 203 -4.70 25.48 -20.81
C ASN A 203 -3.21 25.19 -20.91
N ASN A 204 -2.82 24.06 -21.50
CA ASN A 204 -1.44 23.62 -21.69
C ASN A 204 -0.64 23.63 -20.37
N LEU A 205 -1.27 23.19 -19.27
CA LEU A 205 -0.66 23.08 -17.94
C LEU A 205 0.15 21.78 -17.82
N LYS A 206 1.22 21.82 -17.03
CA LYS A 206 2.14 20.67 -16.89
C LYS A 206 1.69 19.67 -15.83
N THR A 207 1.03 20.15 -14.76
CA THR A 207 0.72 19.34 -13.60
C THR A 207 -0.76 19.44 -13.19
N PHE A 208 -1.25 18.44 -12.45
CA PHE A 208 -2.59 18.50 -11.84
C PHE A 208 -2.69 19.57 -10.76
N ALA A 209 -1.59 19.89 -10.07
CA ALA A 209 -1.54 20.97 -9.10
C ALA A 209 -1.80 22.33 -9.78
N GLU A 210 -1.21 22.58 -10.95
CA GLU A 210 -1.51 23.78 -11.75
C GLU A 210 -2.96 23.81 -12.21
N ALA A 211 -3.50 22.67 -12.64
CA ALA A 211 -4.90 22.57 -13.04
C ALA A 211 -5.88 22.82 -11.85
N LEU A 212 -5.52 22.35 -10.67
CA LEU A 212 -6.29 22.60 -9.44
C LEU A 212 -6.27 24.08 -9.05
N MET A 213 -5.10 24.72 -9.14
CA MET A 213 -4.95 26.15 -8.87
C MET A 213 -5.66 27.04 -9.90
N PHE A 214 -5.93 26.52 -11.07
CA PHE A 214 -6.71 27.22 -12.10
C PHE A 214 -8.22 27.25 -11.80
N LEU A 215 -8.69 26.36 -10.90
CA LEU A 215 -10.09 26.31 -10.44
C LEU A 215 -10.40 27.25 -9.29
N VAL A 216 -9.39 27.81 -8.62
CA VAL A 216 -9.49 28.73 -7.48
C VAL A 216 -9.28 30.16 -7.93
#